data_4362d7ecc2dff5978ea98a6ee307f456
#
_entry.id   4362d7ecc2dff5978ea98a6ee307f456
#
_cell.length_a   1.000
_cell.length_b   1.000
_cell.length_c   1.000
_cell.angle_alpha   90.00
_cell.angle_beta   90.00
_cell.angle_gamma   90.00
#
_symmetry.space_group_name_H-M   'P 1'
#
loop_
_entity.id
_entity.type
_entity.pdbx_description
1 polymer ?
#
loop_
_entity_poly.entity_id
_entity_poly.type
_entity_poly.pdbx_seq_one_letter_code
_entity_poly.pdbx_strand_id
1 'polypeptide(L)'
;MPQIFRIGPYIVYFWSNENEPLEPVHVHIAEGRATSNATKVWITSTGKALLSHNSSKISAQILNSMIRVIEANSEEIIEKWLSHL
;
A
#
# COMPACT_ATOMS: atom_id res chain seq x y z
N MET A 1 -8.93 -6.79 8.21
CA MET A 1 -8.00 -5.94 7.49
C MET A 1 -7.50 -6.65 6.25
N PRO A 2 -7.90 -6.20 5.08
CA PRO A 2 -7.57 -6.95 3.86
C PRO A 2 -6.10 -6.86 3.50
N GLN A 3 -5.45 -7.99 3.47
CA GLN A 3 -4.11 -8.11 2.93
C GLN A 3 -4.22 -8.31 1.42
N ILE A 4 -3.50 -7.50 0.65
CA ILE A 4 -3.52 -7.59 -0.81
C ILE A 4 -2.53 -8.64 -1.27
N PHE A 5 -1.27 -8.52 -0.86
CA PHE A 5 -0.24 -9.51 -1.14
C PHE A 5 0.94 -9.34 -0.20
N ARG A 6 1.89 -10.28 -0.28
CA ARG A 6 3.08 -10.29 0.57
C ARG A 6 4.32 -10.24 -0.31
N ILE A 7 5.30 -9.44 0.10
CA ILE A 7 6.59 -9.33 -0.58
C ILE A 7 7.66 -9.64 0.48
N GLY A 8 8.22 -10.86 0.46
CA GLY A 8 9.17 -11.29 1.47
C GLY A 8 8.55 -11.20 2.88
N PRO A 9 9.21 -10.54 3.84
CA PRO A 9 8.66 -10.37 5.18
C PRO A 9 7.62 -9.25 5.28
N TYR A 10 7.37 -8.52 4.19
CA TYR A 10 6.46 -7.38 4.20
C TYR A 10 5.08 -7.75 3.67
N ILE A 11 4.03 -7.16 4.26
CA ILE A 11 2.68 -7.30 3.75
C ILE A 11 2.21 -5.96 3.20
N VAL A 12 1.42 -6.02 2.14
CA VAL A 12 0.78 -4.86 1.53
C VAL A 12 -0.72 -5.01 1.75
N TYR A 13 -1.34 -4.00 2.34
CA TYR A 13 -2.73 -4.13 2.81
C TYR A 13 -3.46 -2.78 2.80
N PHE A 14 -4.80 -2.85 2.90
CA PHE A 14 -5.63 -1.68 3.14
C PHE A 14 -5.88 -1.56 4.64
N TRP A 15 -5.82 -0.35 5.17
CA TRP A 15 -6.18 -0.11 6.57
C TRP A 15 -7.67 0.20 6.63
N SER A 16 -8.43 -0.54 7.44
CA SER A 16 -9.87 -0.60 7.32
C SER A 16 -10.65 0.64 7.78
N ASN A 17 -10.02 1.60 8.42
CA ASN A 17 -10.72 2.77 8.95
C ASN A 17 -10.43 4.07 8.20
N GLU A 18 -10.01 3.98 6.96
CA GLU A 18 -9.55 5.15 6.23
C GLU A 18 -10.52 5.65 5.17
N ASN A 19 -11.79 5.39 5.35
CA ASN A 19 -12.79 5.83 4.39
C ASN A 19 -13.42 7.17 4.73
N GLU A 20 -13.00 7.80 5.83
CA GLU A 20 -13.59 9.08 6.25
C GLU A 20 -12.51 10.05 6.70
N PRO A 21 -12.23 11.11 5.93
CA PRO A 21 -12.86 11.39 4.65
C PRO A 21 -12.39 10.42 3.58
N LEU A 22 -13.11 10.39 2.46
CA LEU A 22 -12.76 9.51 1.37
C LEU A 22 -11.42 9.93 0.78
N GLU A 23 -10.44 9.06 0.86
CA GLU A 23 -9.10 9.33 0.37
C GLU A 23 -8.87 8.68 -0.98
N PRO A 24 -7.88 9.18 -1.77
CA PRO A 24 -7.45 8.48 -2.97
C PRO A 24 -6.95 7.08 -2.63
N VAL A 25 -6.90 6.21 -3.65
CA VAL A 25 -6.42 4.83 -3.49
C VAL A 25 -5.02 4.84 -2.88
N HIS A 26 -4.83 4.04 -1.86
CA HIS A 26 -3.52 3.89 -1.23
C HIS A 26 -3.40 2.54 -0.54
N VAL A 27 -2.14 2.14 -0.31
CA VAL A 27 -1.84 0.90 0.40
C VAL A 27 -0.88 1.20 1.53
N HIS A 28 -0.85 0.29 2.50
CA HIS A 28 0.11 0.33 3.60
C HIS A 28 1.05 -0.86 3.47
N ILE A 29 2.27 -0.66 3.92
CA ILE A 29 3.30 -1.69 3.91
C ILE A 29 3.84 -1.81 5.32
N ALA A 30 3.86 -3.02 5.87
CA ALA A 30 4.42 -3.28 7.19
C ALA A 30 5.11 -4.63 7.20
N GLU A 31 6.10 -4.76 8.05
CA GLU A 31 6.81 -6.03 8.22
C GLU A 31 6.02 -6.91 9.19
N GLY A 32 5.74 -8.14 8.77
CA GLY A 32 5.12 -9.15 9.61
C GLY A 32 3.61 -9.02 9.69
N ARG A 33 3.09 -7.94 10.23
CA ARG A 33 1.65 -7.77 10.42
C ARG A 33 1.22 -6.31 10.25
N ALA A 34 -0.06 -6.13 10.00
CA ALA A 34 -0.63 -4.80 9.81
C ALA A 34 -0.55 -3.97 11.09
N THR A 35 -0.26 -2.69 10.93
CA THR A 35 -0.15 -1.75 12.04
C THR A 35 -0.59 -0.37 11.56
N SER A 36 -1.01 0.49 12.48
CA SER A 36 -1.39 1.86 12.15
C SER A 36 -0.18 2.74 11.81
N ASN A 37 1.03 2.29 12.19
CA ASN A 37 2.26 3.05 11.94
C ASN A 37 3.03 2.48 10.76
N ALA A 38 2.35 2.25 9.66
CA ALA A 38 2.92 1.62 8.47
C ALA A 38 3.33 2.65 7.43
N THR A 39 4.16 2.21 6.50
CA THR A 39 4.53 3.00 5.33
C THR A 39 3.31 3.13 4.42
N LYS A 40 3.08 4.32 3.86
CA LYS A 40 1.90 4.60 3.03
C LYS A 40 2.32 4.96 1.62
N VAL A 41 1.66 4.35 0.64
CA VAL A 41 1.95 4.58 -0.79
C VAL A 41 0.63 4.89 -1.51
N TRP A 42 0.59 6.02 -2.20
CA TRP A 42 -0.56 6.41 -3.02
C TRP A 42 -0.52 5.69 -4.37
N ILE A 43 -1.70 5.35 -4.87
CA ILE A 43 -1.84 4.81 -6.23
C ILE A 43 -2.60 5.85 -7.05
N THR A 44 -1.97 6.37 -8.09
CA THR A 44 -2.61 7.38 -8.94
C THR A 44 -3.55 6.74 -9.94
N SER A 45 -4.43 7.54 -10.54
CA SER A 45 -5.37 7.05 -11.55
C SER A 45 -4.65 6.53 -12.81
N THR A 46 -3.40 6.94 -13.02
CA THR A 46 -2.61 6.47 -14.16
C THR A 46 -1.77 5.24 -13.81
N GLY A 47 -1.92 4.71 -12.60
CA GLY A 47 -1.22 3.49 -12.19
C GLY A 47 0.17 3.70 -11.62
N LYS A 48 0.51 4.91 -11.25
CA LYS A 48 1.79 5.21 -10.61
C LYS A 48 1.70 5.02 -9.10
N ALA A 49 2.79 4.59 -8.49
CA ALA A 49 2.89 4.42 -7.04
C ALA A 49 3.79 5.53 -6.48
N LEU A 50 3.25 6.32 -5.57
CA LEU A 50 3.94 7.46 -4.98
C LEU A 50 4.02 7.30 -3.46
N LEU A 51 5.23 7.41 -2.92
CA LEU A 51 5.43 7.30 -1.48
C LEU A 51 4.82 8.51 -0.78
N SER A 52 3.96 8.25 0.21
CA SER A 52 3.42 9.30 1.08
C SER A 52 4.37 9.53 2.26
N HIS A 53 4.64 8.48 3.01
CA HIS A 53 5.60 8.52 4.11
C HIS A 53 6.10 7.11 4.39
N ASN A 54 7.26 7.02 5.03
CA ASN A 54 7.90 5.73 5.32
C ASN A 54 8.01 5.53 6.85
N SER A 55 6.87 5.47 7.51
CA SER A 55 6.84 5.32 8.97
C SER A 55 7.38 3.99 9.46
N SER A 56 7.34 2.96 8.63
CA SER A 56 7.92 1.65 8.96
C SER A 56 9.43 1.64 8.83
N LYS A 57 10.03 2.71 8.33
CA LYS A 57 11.48 2.84 8.17
C LYS A 57 12.08 1.73 7.32
N ILE A 58 11.42 1.40 6.24
CA ILE A 58 11.92 0.43 5.27
C ILE A 58 13.11 1.05 4.56
N SER A 59 14.19 0.28 4.35
CA SER A 59 15.35 0.81 3.65
C SER A 59 14.99 1.25 2.24
N ALA A 60 15.68 2.27 1.73
CA ALA A 60 15.37 2.84 0.42
C ALA A 60 15.43 1.80 -0.70
N GLN A 61 16.41 0.91 -0.66
CA GLN A 61 16.58 -0.11 -1.68
C GLN A 61 15.39 -1.07 -1.71
N ILE A 62 14.98 -1.54 -0.54
CA ILE A 62 13.83 -2.45 -0.42
C ILE A 62 12.55 -1.73 -0.79
N LEU A 63 12.38 -0.50 -0.29
CA LEU A 63 11.19 0.28 -0.56
C LEU A 63 11.01 0.54 -2.06
N ASN A 64 12.09 0.89 -2.76
CA ASN A 64 12.03 1.11 -4.20
C ASN A 64 11.60 -0.15 -4.95
N SER A 65 12.09 -1.31 -4.54
CA SER A 65 11.67 -2.58 -5.13
C SER A 65 10.19 -2.84 -4.90
N MET A 66 9.71 -2.56 -3.69
CA MET A 66 8.31 -2.76 -3.35
C MET A 66 7.40 -1.81 -4.12
N ILE A 67 7.82 -0.56 -4.29
CA ILE A 67 7.05 0.41 -5.06
C ILE A 67 6.91 -0.06 -6.51
N ARG A 68 7.95 -0.64 -7.10
CA ARG A 68 7.87 -1.19 -8.44
C ARG A 68 6.84 -2.32 -8.54
N VAL A 69 6.84 -3.22 -7.55
CA VAL A 69 5.88 -4.32 -7.53
C VAL A 69 4.46 -3.80 -7.36
N ILE A 70 4.27 -2.84 -6.47
CA ILE A 70 2.97 -2.21 -6.25
C ILE A 70 2.49 -1.54 -7.55
N GLU A 71 3.36 -0.79 -8.20
CA GLU A 71 3.01 -0.12 -9.44
C GLU A 71 2.64 -1.11 -10.55
N ALA A 72 3.38 -2.22 -10.64
CA ALA A 72 3.09 -3.27 -11.62
C ALA A 72 1.74 -3.94 -11.38
N ASN A 73 1.24 -3.89 -10.14
CA ASN A 73 -0.04 -4.49 -9.77
C ASN A 73 -1.10 -3.43 -9.47
N SER A 74 -0.90 -2.20 -9.91
CA SER A 74 -1.78 -1.08 -9.58
C SER A 74 -3.22 -1.30 -10.01
N GLU A 75 -3.44 -1.90 -11.17
CA GLU A 75 -4.79 -2.14 -11.68
C GLU A 75 -5.56 -3.07 -10.74
N GLU A 76 -4.93 -4.15 -10.32
CA GLU A 76 -5.54 -5.09 -9.37
C GLU A 76 -5.79 -4.42 -8.02
N ILE A 77 -4.87 -3.58 -7.58
CA ILE A 77 -5.02 -2.86 -6.31
C ILE A 77 -6.22 -1.93 -6.38
N ILE A 78 -6.37 -1.20 -7.48
CA ILE A 78 -7.49 -0.28 -7.65
C ILE A 78 -8.80 -1.05 -7.65
N GLU A 79 -8.88 -2.18 -8.33
CA GLU A 79 -10.09 -3.01 -8.33
C GLU A 79 -10.43 -3.47 -6.91
N LYS A 80 -9.44 -3.93 -6.17
CA LYS A 80 -9.67 -4.39 -4.79
C LYS A 80 -10.08 -3.24 -3.88
N TRP A 81 -9.53 -2.06 -4.09
CA TRP A 81 -9.92 -0.87 -3.34
C TRP A 81 -11.40 -0.56 -3.55
N LEU A 82 -11.85 -0.58 -4.80
CA LEU A 82 -13.26 -0.30 -5.10
C LEU A 82 -14.18 -1.35 -4.49
N SER A 83 -13.76 -2.60 -4.44
CA SER A 83 -14.53 -3.68 -3.82
C SER A 83 -14.55 -3.55 -2.29
N HIS A 84 -13.51 -2.95 -1.72
CA HIS A 84 -13.37 -2.78 -0.28
C HIS A 84 -14.27 -1.67 0.25
N LEU A 85 -14.54 -0.66 -0.57
CA LEU A 85 -15.43 0.43 -0.18
C LEU A 85 -16.88 -0.09 -0.06
#